data_9c5bddfc9f8224a0eeda2f99a7f95972
#
_entry.id   9c5bddfc9f8224a0eeda2f99a7f95972
#
_cell.length_a   1.000
_cell.length_b   1.000
_cell.length_c   1.000
_cell.angle_alpha   90.00
_cell.angle_beta   90.00
_cell.angle_gamma   90.00
#
_symmetry.space_group_name_H-M   'P 1'
#
loop_
_entity.id
_entity.type
_entity.pdbx_description
1 polymer ?
#
loop_
_entity_poly.entity_id
_entity_poly.type
_entity_poly.pdbx_seq_one_letter_code
_entity_poly.pdbx_strand_id
1 'polypeptide(L)'
;MTILDQDQENIDRGMNVINKNYQFMVDRGRMKEEVKNKTVALITPSLDYDSLKDCDIVIEAVYENLELKHKIFMELDKHVKPEAILATNTSGLDIDSIASVTNRPEKIVGTHFFSPANIMKLLEVVRGENTSNETLATVMKISKAIKKTAVVSLNAPGFIGNRMLLGYSKQANMLLLEGALPSQIDNAIEAFGLNMGPFRMMDLIGLDLGWRARKLAGVDSPLTNKIADTLCENERFGQKNSKGFYNYSEGSRAPNPAPENEEIYFKISEENGFTRREISDEEIVDRCILALVNEGAKILEEGVAQRASDMDIVYINGYGFPVWRGGPMFYANSLGLDKVLEKLKGFQEIDSDFWKPADLLEKLAKDELKFGEAPDINERKGKMKFPDIVGY
;
A
#
# COMPACT_ATOMS: atom_id res chain seq x y z
N MET A 1 27.14 -4.97 -0.87
CA MET A 1 25.99 -4.04 -0.73
C MET A 1 26.37 -2.95 0.24
N THR A 2 26.20 -1.67 -0.12
CA THR A 2 26.46 -0.55 0.79
C THR A 2 25.14 -0.09 1.39
N ILE A 3 25.12 0.22 2.69
CA ILE A 3 24.04 0.90 3.38
C ILE A 3 24.53 2.28 3.77
N LEU A 4 23.82 3.31 3.31
CA LEU A 4 24.12 4.71 3.62
C LEU A 4 23.00 5.28 4.50
N ASP A 5 23.36 5.99 5.55
CA ASP A 5 22.45 6.81 6.35
C ASP A 5 23.17 8.11 6.80
N GLN A 6 22.41 9.07 7.32
CA GLN A 6 22.93 10.37 7.74
C GLN A 6 23.73 10.32 9.04
N ASP A 7 23.48 9.32 9.89
CA ASP A 7 24.15 9.17 11.18
C ASP A 7 24.45 7.71 11.55
N GLN A 8 25.41 7.52 12.45
CA GLN A 8 25.88 6.21 12.89
C GLN A 8 24.82 5.45 13.71
N GLU A 9 23.99 6.15 14.47
CA GLU A 9 22.94 5.52 15.29
C GLU A 9 21.89 4.82 14.41
N ASN A 10 21.49 5.45 13.30
CA ASN A 10 20.59 4.86 12.32
C ASN A 10 21.21 3.63 11.66
N ILE A 11 22.48 3.71 11.28
CA ILE A 11 23.24 2.58 10.72
C ILE A 11 23.28 1.42 11.71
N ASP A 12 23.64 1.67 12.97
CA ASP A 12 23.73 0.65 14.01
C ASP A 12 22.38 -0.01 14.27
N ARG A 13 21.31 0.79 14.31
CA ARG A 13 19.93 0.29 14.43
C ARG A 13 19.56 -0.59 13.24
N GLY A 14 19.84 -0.16 12.03
CA GLY A 14 19.58 -0.92 10.80
C GLY A 14 20.34 -2.24 10.78
N MET A 15 21.63 -2.23 11.08
CA MET A 15 22.46 -3.44 11.15
C MET A 15 22.00 -4.40 12.25
N ASN A 16 21.54 -3.88 13.40
CA ASN A 16 20.96 -4.70 14.45
C ASN A 16 19.68 -5.40 14.00
N VAL A 17 18.80 -4.72 13.27
CA VAL A 17 17.58 -5.33 12.70
C VAL A 17 17.94 -6.43 11.71
N ILE A 18 18.91 -6.20 10.83
CA ILE A 18 19.37 -7.20 9.86
C ILE A 18 19.93 -8.43 10.60
N ASN A 19 20.81 -8.22 11.59
CA ASN A 19 21.38 -9.30 12.37
C ASN A 19 20.30 -10.11 13.09
N LYS A 20 19.31 -9.45 13.72
CA LYS A 20 18.19 -10.14 14.38
C LYS A 20 17.37 -10.97 13.40
N ASN A 21 17.09 -10.46 12.22
CA ASN A 21 16.34 -11.20 11.19
C ASN A 21 17.08 -12.46 10.74
N TYR A 22 18.40 -12.39 10.52
CA TYR A 22 19.20 -13.56 10.18
C TYR A 22 19.37 -14.52 11.37
N GLN A 23 19.52 -13.98 12.59
CA GLN A 23 19.60 -14.83 13.79
C GLN A 23 18.32 -15.64 13.98
N PHE A 24 17.17 -15.04 13.79
CA PHE A 24 15.88 -15.74 13.83
C PHE A 24 15.82 -16.92 12.82
N MET A 25 16.45 -16.77 11.65
CA MET A 25 16.55 -17.87 10.68
C MET A 25 17.47 -18.98 11.18
N VAL A 26 18.57 -18.64 11.87
CA VAL A 26 19.49 -19.60 12.49
C VAL A 26 18.81 -20.34 13.63
N ASP A 27 18.18 -19.64 14.55
CA ASP A 27 17.49 -20.20 15.72
C ASP A 27 16.38 -21.18 15.32
N ARG A 28 15.76 -20.97 14.15
CA ARG A 28 14.76 -21.89 13.58
C ARG A 28 15.34 -23.01 12.70
N GLY A 29 16.66 -23.16 12.67
CA GLY A 29 17.33 -24.17 11.85
C GLY A 29 17.21 -24.00 10.33
N ARG A 30 16.77 -22.81 9.87
CA ARG A 30 16.59 -22.49 8.44
C ARG A 30 17.86 -21.95 7.78
N MET A 31 18.87 -21.59 8.57
CA MET A 31 20.15 -21.06 8.11
C MET A 31 21.24 -21.53 9.08
N LYS A 32 22.45 -21.83 8.56
CA LYS A 32 23.64 -22.08 9.39
C LYS A 32 24.23 -20.74 9.81
N GLU A 33 24.80 -20.66 11.02
CA GLU A 33 25.41 -19.44 11.54
C GLU A 33 26.58 -18.94 10.68
N GLU A 34 27.37 -19.86 10.13
CA GLU A 34 28.44 -19.53 9.19
C GLU A 34 27.90 -18.77 7.94
N VAL A 35 26.74 -19.21 7.40
CA VAL A 35 26.10 -18.55 6.25
C VAL A 35 25.59 -17.17 6.63
N LYS A 36 24.98 -17.01 7.82
CA LYS A 36 24.58 -15.71 8.37
C LYS A 36 25.77 -14.77 8.39
N ASN A 37 26.87 -15.19 9.02
CA ASN A 37 28.06 -14.35 9.20
C ASN A 37 28.67 -13.92 7.86
N LYS A 38 28.75 -14.83 6.89
CA LYS A 38 29.20 -14.53 5.52
C LYS A 38 28.26 -13.55 4.82
N THR A 39 26.95 -13.70 5.00
CA THR A 39 25.94 -12.82 4.36
C THR A 39 26.01 -11.41 4.94
N VAL A 40 26.06 -11.29 6.26
CA VAL A 40 26.15 -9.97 6.93
C VAL A 40 27.46 -9.27 6.58
N ALA A 41 28.57 -10.00 6.44
CA ALA A 41 29.85 -9.43 6.03
C ALA A 41 29.86 -8.84 4.60
N LEU A 42 28.86 -9.15 3.77
CA LEU A 42 28.69 -8.50 2.44
C LEU A 42 28.06 -7.13 2.52
N ILE A 43 27.66 -6.68 3.70
CA ILE A 43 27.03 -5.37 3.91
C ILE A 43 28.09 -4.41 4.47
N THR A 44 28.31 -3.31 3.78
CA THR A 44 29.25 -2.26 4.18
C THR A 44 28.46 -1.02 4.60
N PRO A 45 28.41 -0.67 5.89
CA PRO A 45 27.79 0.58 6.32
C PRO A 45 28.70 1.77 5.97
N SER A 46 28.09 2.92 5.64
CA SER A 46 28.79 4.16 5.30
C SER A 46 27.95 5.39 5.67
N LEU A 47 28.61 6.49 5.95
CA LEU A 47 28.02 7.84 6.11
C LEU A 47 28.34 8.75 4.91
N ASP A 48 29.09 8.23 3.93
CA ASP A 48 29.62 9.00 2.82
C ASP A 48 29.00 8.55 1.48
N TYR A 49 28.49 9.52 0.71
CA TYR A 49 27.95 9.30 -0.63
C TYR A 49 28.99 8.74 -1.62
N ASP A 50 30.27 9.06 -1.47
CA ASP A 50 31.33 8.53 -2.32
C ASP A 50 31.45 7.00 -2.26
N SER A 51 30.94 6.38 -1.20
CA SER A 51 30.86 4.93 -1.08
C SER A 51 29.89 4.28 -2.11
N LEU A 52 29.04 5.07 -2.74
CA LEU A 52 28.06 4.63 -3.74
C LEU A 52 28.54 4.76 -5.19
N LYS A 53 29.72 5.35 -5.43
CA LYS A 53 30.22 5.69 -6.78
C LYS A 53 30.27 4.53 -7.77
N ASP A 54 30.52 3.31 -7.28
CA ASP A 54 30.63 2.09 -8.11
C ASP A 54 29.33 1.26 -8.12
N CYS A 55 28.24 1.74 -7.49
CA CYS A 55 26.97 1.02 -7.45
C CYS A 55 26.29 1.01 -8.83
N ASP A 56 25.70 -0.14 -9.19
CA ASP A 56 24.89 -0.30 -10.40
C ASP A 56 23.43 0.13 -10.19
N ILE A 57 22.96 0.04 -8.93
CA ILE A 57 21.64 0.47 -8.52
C ILE A 57 21.68 1.00 -7.09
N VAL A 58 20.98 2.10 -6.85
CA VAL A 58 20.73 2.64 -5.51
C VAL A 58 19.22 2.65 -5.27
N ILE A 59 18.79 2.15 -4.11
CA ILE A 59 17.38 2.17 -3.68
C ILE A 59 17.26 3.12 -2.51
N GLU A 60 16.62 4.26 -2.73
CA GLU A 60 16.36 5.26 -1.70
C GLU A 60 15.12 4.85 -0.89
N ALA A 61 15.19 4.93 0.43
CA ALA A 61 14.12 4.58 1.37
C ALA A 61 14.09 5.54 2.58
N VAL A 62 14.26 6.83 2.35
CA VAL A 62 14.14 7.87 3.39
C VAL A 62 12.67 8.18 3.68
N TYR A 63 12.40 9.07 4.64
CA TYR A 63 11.04 9.50 4.97
C TYR A 63 10.25 9.97 3.74
N GLU A 64 8.93 9.71 3.76
CA GLU A 64 7.99 10.01 2.68
C GLU A 64 7.73 11.53 2.59
N ASN A 65 8.71 12.26 2.10
CA ASN A 65 8.67 13.70 1.90
C ASN A 65 9.35 14.06 0.57
N LEU A 66 8.61 14.69 -0.33
CA LEU A 66 9.05 14.97 -1.69
C LEU A 66 10.30 15.87 -1.74
N GLU A 67 10.34 16.92 -0.92
CA GLU A 67 11.49 17.84 -0.89
C GLU A 67 12.77 17.13 -0.40
N LEU A 68 12.61 16.24 0.60
CA LEU A 68 13.74 15.43 1.08
C LEU A 68 14.22 14.49 -0.02
N LYS A 69 13.31 13.80 -0.71
CA LYS A 69 13.67 12.91 -1.83
C LYS A 69 14.34 13.68 -2.97
N HIS A 70 13.86 14.87 -3.31
CA HIS A 70 14.54 15.73 -4.29
C HIS A 70 16.01 16.02 -3.90
N LYS A 71 16.25 16.40 -2.64
CA LYS A 71 17.64 16.65 -2.15
C LYS A 71 18.51 15.40 -2.25
N ILE A 72 17.99 14.25 -1.83
CA ILE A 72 18.71 12.98 -1.90
C ILE A 72 19.00 12.60 -3.36
N PHE A 73 18.04 12.71 -4.26
CA PHE A 73 18.25 12.36 -5.67
C PHE A 73 19.22 13.29 -6.38
N MET A 74 19.23 14.58 -6.03
CA MET A 74 20.26 15.50 -6.52
C MET A 74 21.68 15.13 -6.03
N GLU A 75 21.81 14.65 -4.79
CA GLU A 75 23.12 14.17 -4.29
C GLU A 75 23.51 12.84 -4.93
N LEU A 76 22.59 11.88 -5.04
CA LEU A 76 22.84 10.61 -5.72
C LEU A 76 23.29 10.83 -7.18
N ASP A 77 22.66 11.78 -7.88
CA ASP A 77 22.98 12.09 -9.28
C ASP A 77 24.41 12.59 -9.48
N LYS A 78 25.01 13.22 -8.45
CA LYS A 78 26.40 13.72 -8.47
C LYS A 78 27.43 12.62 -8.18
N HIS A 79 27.11 11.72 -7.23
CA HIS A 79 28.08 10.78 -6.66
C HIS A 79 28.07 9.41 -7.34
N VAL A 80 26.92 8.99 -7.88
CA VAL A 80 26.76 7.66 -8.48
C VAL A 80 27.06 7.72 -9.97
N LYS A 81 27.69 6.66 -10.50
CA LYS A 81 28.06 6.58 -11.93
C LYS A 81 26.83 6.80 -12.86
N PRO A 82 27.03 7.40 -14.04
CA PRO A 82 25.93 7.81 -14.93
C PRO A 82 24.99 6.67 -15.35
N GLU A 83 25.49 5.44 -15.47
CA GLU A 83 24.73 4.27 -15.92
C GLU A 83 23.88 3.64 -14.83
N ALA A 84 24.10 4.02 -13.57
CA ALA A 84 23.41 3.44 -12.43
C ALA A 84 21.93 3.81 -12.41
N ILE A 85 21.11 2.85 -12.02
CA ILE A 85 19.67 3.04 -11.78
C ILE A 85 19.50 3.67 -10.39
N LEU A 86 18.69 4.72 -10.31
CA LEU A 86 18.27 5.31 -9.05
C LEU A 86 16.79 4.98 -8.82
N ALA A 87 16.54 4.16 -7.82
CA ALA A 87 15.20 3.70 -7.47
C ALA A 87 14.72 4.37 -6.18
N THR A 88 13.43 4.68 -6.08
CA THR A 88 12.81 5.17 -4.85
C THR A 88 11.81 4.17 -4.30
N ASN A 89 11.83 3.95 -2.98
CA ASN A 89 10.87 3.12 -2.27
C ASN A 89 9.66 3.92 -1.79
N THR A 90 9.31 5.00 -2.47
CA THR A 90 8.08 5.73 -2.15
C THR A 90 6.86 4.84 -2.23
N SER A 91 5.86 5.10 -1.40
CA SER A 91 4.58 4.39 -1.39
C SER A 91 3.50 5.07 -2.23
N GLY A 92 3.75 6.30 -2.74
CA GLY A 92 2.74 7.02 -3.51
C GLY A 92 3.13 8.40 -4.04
N LEU A 93 4.37 8.85 -3.81
CA LEU A 93 4.86 10.13 -4.35
C LEU A 93 5.10 10.03 -5.86
N ASP A 94 5.03 11.17 -6.51
CA ASP A 94 5.23 11.32 -7.95
C ASP A 94 6.67 11.00 -8.38
N ILE A 95 6.84 9.87 -9.09
CA ILE A 95 8.13 9.42 -9.62
C ILE A 95 8.69 10.42 -10.63
N ASP A 96 7.83 11.04 -11.44
CA ASP A 96 8.27 12.00 -12.47
C ASP A 96 8.78 13.29 -11.83
N SER A 97 8.16 13.71 -10.71
CA SER A 97 8.67 14.83 -9.91
C SER A 97 10.05 14.51 -9.33
N ILE A 98 10.26 13.29 -8.81
CA ILE A 98 11.58 12.87 -8.29
C ILE A 98 12.61 12.78 -9.43
N ALA A 99 12.21 12.28 -10.59
CA ALA A 99 13.08 12.18 -11.76
C ALA A 99 13.52 13.56 -12.30
N SER A 100 12.64 14.57 -12.18
CA SER A 100 12.87 15.91 -12.75
C SER A 100 14.06 16.67 -12.18
N VAL A 101 14.55 16.28 -10.99
CA VAL A 101 15.70 16.91 -10.34
C VAL A 101 17.04 16.24 -10.65
N THR A 102 17.03 15.23 -11.55
CA THR A 102 18.21 14.47 -11.96
C THR A 102 18.54 14.70 -13.44
N ASN A 103 19.80 14.42 -13.83
CA ASN A 103 20.24 14.48 -15.23
C ASN A 103 20.02 13.16 -15.99
N ARG A 104 19.38 12.15 -15.36
CA ARG A 104 19.15 10.80 -15.90
C ARG A 104 17.72 10.31 -15.65
N PRO A 105 16.68 11.05 -16.04
CA PRO A 105 15.30 10.68 -15.75
C PRO A 105 14.90 9.28 -16.29
N GLU A 106 15.59 8.81 -17.33
CA GLU A 106 15.40 7.48 -17.91
C GLU A 106 15.92 6.32 -17.02
N LYS A 107 16.77 6.65 -16.03
CA LYS A 107 17.29 5.70 -15.02
C LYS A 107 16.53 5.75 -13.69
N ILE A 108 15.49 6.59 -13.58
CA ILE A 108 14.68 6.70 -12.36
C ILE A 108 13.49 5.76 -12.46
N VAL A 109 13.18 5.07 -11.34
CA VAL A 109 12.09 4.10 -11.24
C VAL A 109 11.60 3.99 -9.80
N GLY A 110 10.30 3.76 -9.59
CA GLY A 110 9.78 3.38 -8.28
C GLY A 110 9.99 1.89 -8.01
N THR A 111 10.35 1.56 -6.79
CA THR A 111 10.45 0.17 -6.30
C THR A 111 9.79 0.09 -4.93
N HIS A 112 8.47 0.07 -4.93
CA HIS A 112 7.66 0.03 -3.71
C HIS A 112 7.66 -1.37 -3.10
N PHE A 113 8.51 -1.56 -2.09
CA PHE A 113 8.57 -2.78 -1.28
C PHE A 113 7.53 -2.74 -0.16
N PHE A 114 6.83 -3.84 0.02
CA PHE A 114 5.88 -3.98 1.12
C PHE A 114 6.57 -4.40 2.41
N SER A 115 6.17 -3.78 3.52
CA SER A 115 6.76 -4.04 4.84
C SER A 115 6.11 -5.26 5.52
N PRO A 116 6.90 -6.14 6.15
CA PRO A 116 8.37 -6.19 6.19
C PRO A 116 8.97 -6.73 4.87
N ALA A 117 9.91 -5.99 4.28
CA ALA A 117 10.44 -6.29 2.95
C ALA A 117 11.12 -7.66 2.81
N ASN A 118 11.62 -8.24 3.91
CA ASN A 118 12.21 -9.58 3.92
C ASN A 118 11.16 -10.72 3.90
N ILE A 119 9.88 -10.42 4.17
CA ILE A 119 8.78 -11.40 4.25
C ILE A 119 7.82 -11.24 3.08
N MET A 120 7.37 -9.98 2.83
CA MET A 120 6.38 -9.69 1.81
C MET A 120 6.91 -9.96 0.41
N LYS A 121 6.11 -10.64 -0.41
CA LYS A 121 6.54 -11.06 -1.75
C LYS A 121 6.38 -9.98 -2.80
N LEU A 122 5.41 -9.10 -2.62
CA LEU A 122 5.07 -8.08 -3.61
C LEU A 122 6.18 -7.03 -3.74
N LEU A 123 6.40 -6.61 -4.97
CA LEU A 123 7.14 -5.41 -5.34
C LEU A 123 6.39 -4.70 -6.46
N GLU A 124 5.88 -3.49 -6.22
CA GLU A 124 5.38 -2.65 -7.30
C GLU A 124 6.55 -1.92 -7.93
N VAL A 125 6.75 -2.15 -9.22
CA VAL A 125 7.76 -1.44 -10.03
C VAL A 125 7.04 -0.32 -10.76
N VAL A 126 7.29 0.92 -10.32
CA VAL A 126 6.54 2.08 -10.81
C VAL A 126 7.32 2.76 -11.93
N ARG A 127 6.72 2.75 -13.10
CA ARG A 127 7.28 3.36 -14.30
C ARG A 127 6.86 4.82 -14.38
N GLY A 128 7.82 5.74 -14.31
CA GLY A 128 7.65 7.14 -14.67
C GLY A 128 7.58 7.36 -16.19
N GLU A 129 7.22 8.56 -16.60
CA GLU A 129 7.06 8.94 -18.03
C GLU A 129 8.36 8.72 -18.82
N ASN A 130 9.50 9.05 -18.21
CA ASN A 130 10.81 8.95 -18.86
C ASN A 130 11.55 7.64 -18.55
N THR A 131 11.06 6.81 -17.62
CA THR A 131 11.73 5.54 -17.27
C THR A 131 11.92 4.66 -18.50
N SER A 132 13.18 4.33 -18.82
CA SER A 132 13.52 3.54 -20.01
C SER A 132 13.07 2.07 -19.90
N ASN A 133 12.82 1.42 -21.02
CA ASN A 133 12.54 -0.01 -21.05
C ASN A 133 13.71 -0.84 -20.52
N GLU A 134 14.95 -0.39 -20.71
CA GLU A 134 16.15 -1.04 -20.16
C GLU A 134 16.17 -1.00 -18.64
N THR A 135 15.89 0.18 -18.04
CA THR A 135 15.76 0.36 -16.57
C THR A 135 14.68 -0.57 -16.04
N LEU A 136 13.50 -0.54 -16.64
CA LEU A 136 12.38 -1.38 -16.23
C LEU A 136 12.72 -2.88 -16.30
N ALA A 137 13.28 -3.34 -17.44
CA ALA A 137 13.66 -4.74 -17.63
C ALA A 137 14.73 -5.18 -16.62
N THR A 138 15.69 -4.29 -16.30
CA THR A 138 16.74 -4.58 -15.33
C THR A 138 16.17 -4.75 -13.92
N VAL A 139 15.28 -3.83 -13.49
CA VAL A 139 14.63 -3.92 -12.18
C VAL A 139 13.75 -5.16 -12.09
N MET A 140 13.02 -5.52 -13.14
CA MET A 140 12.24 -6.77 -13.19
C MET A 140 13.12 -8.02 -13.07
N LYS A 141 14.32 -8.04 -13.65
CA LYS A 141 15.30 -9.14 -13.48
C LYS A 141 15.81 -9.20 -12.03
N ILE A 142 16.16 -8.03 -11.45
CA ILE A 142 16.60 -7.94 -10.05
C ILE A 142 15.49 -8.47 -9.13
N SER A 143 14.25 -8.04 -9.34
CA SER A 143 13.07 -8.47 -8.55
C SER A 143 12.96 -9.99 -8.52
N LYS A 144 13.10 -10.64 -9.68
CA LYS A 144 13.12 -12.10 -9.79
C LYS A 144 14.28 -12.73 -9.03
N ALA A 145 15.50 -12.16 -9.12
CA ALA A 145 16.69 -12.65 -8.44
C ALA A 145 16.55 -12.59 -6.91
N ILE A 146 15.92 -11.55 -6.37
CA ILE A 146 15.62 -11.40 -4.94
C ILE A 146 14.31 -12.06 -4.52
N LYS A 147 13.71 -12.88 -5.40
CA LYS A 147 12.49 -13.69 -5.15
C LYS A 147 11.25 -12.86 -4.83
N LYS A 148 11.12 -11.68 -5.43
CA LYS A 148 9.91 -10.87 -5.40
C LYS A 148 8.99 -11.21 -6.56
N THR A 149 7.69 -11.09 -6.31
CA THR A 149 6.66 -11.06 -7.34
C THR A 149 6.46 -9.60 -7.73
N ALA A 150 7.05 -9.21 -8.86
CA ALA A 150 7.01 -7.84 -9.32
C ALA A 150 5.82 -7.60 -10.24
N VAL A 151 5.14 -6.47 -10.04
CA VAL A 151 4.06 -5.96 -10.89
C VAL A 151 4.44 -4.55 -11.36
N VAL A 152 4.25 -4.27 -12.64
CA VAL A 152 4.50 -2.92 -13.19
C VAL A 152 3.25 -2.08 -13.03
N SER A 153 3.41 -0.92 -12.38
CA SER A 153 2.42 0.15 -12.32
C SER A 153 2.92 1.36 -13.11
N LEU A 154 2.04 2.12 -13.73
CA LEU A 154 2.38 3.47 -14.13
C LEU A 154 2.35 4.40 -12.92
N ASN A 155 3.02 5.56 -13.08
CA ASN A 155 3.09 6.60 -12.07
C ASN A 155 1.71 7.25 -11.87
N ALA A 156 1.07 6.95 -10.75
CA ALA A 156 -0.24 7.44 -10.34
C ALA A 156 -0.30 7.52 -8.81
N PRO A 157 -1.13 8.38 -8.19
CA PRO A 157 -1.26 8.47 -6.74
C PRO A 157 -1.63 7.12 -6.11
N GLY A 158 -0.80 6.62 -5.19
CA GLY A 158 -1.00 5.33 -4.52
C GLY A 158 -0.78 4.10 -5.41
N PHE A 159 -0.30 4.29 -6.64
CA PHE A 159 -0.02 3.24 -7.62
C PHE A 159 -1.22 2.31 -7.85
N ILE A 160 -1.05 0.99 -7.76
CA ILE A 160 -2.16 0.03 -7.83
C ILE A 160 -2.68 -0.25 -6.43
N GLY A 161 -1.80 -0.73 -5.55
CA GLY A 161 -2.21 -1.33 -4.29
C GLY A 161 -2.82 -0.36 -3.31
N ASN A 162 -2.13 0.73 -3.00
CA ASN A 162 -2.62 1.74 -2.05
C ASN A 162 -3.82 2.50 -2.60
N ARG A 163 -3.89 2.74 -3.91
CA ARG A 163 -5.04 3.39 -4.53
C ARG A 163 -6.33 2.58 -4.33
N MET A 164 -6.28 1.27 -4.58
CA MET A 164 -7.43 0.39 -4.30
C MET A 164 -7.74 0.30 -2.81
N LEU A 165 -6.69 0.27 -1.95
CA LEU A 165 -6.85 0.20 -0.50
C LEU A 165 -7.59 1.40 0.08
N LEU A 166 -7.45 2.59 -0.50
CA LEU A 166 -8.17 3.79 -0.04
C LEU A 166 -9.68 3.60 -0.08
N GLY A 167 -10.22 3.06 -1.18
CA GLY A 167 -11.64 2.77 -1.31
C GLY A 167 -12.13 1.73 -0.29
N TYR A 168 -11.38 0.66 -0.12
CA TYR A 168 -11.64 -0.38 0.86
C TYR A 168 -11.66 0.18 2.29
N SER A 169 -10.64 0.95 2.66
CA SER A 169 -10.53 1.56 3.99
C SER A 169 -11.63 2.61 4.22
N LYS A 170 -11.98 3.40 3.20
CA LYS A 170 -13.11 4.33 3.25
C LYS A 170 -14.38 3.58 3.63
N GLN A 171 -14.70 2.48 2.94
CA GLN A 171 -15.94 1.74 3.20
C GLN A 171 -15.94 1.09 4.59
N ALA A 172 -14.81 0.54 5.07
CA ALA A 172 -14.72 0.02 6.43
C ALA A 172 -15.04 1.11 7.48
N ASN A 173 -14.49 2.31 7.33
CA ASN A 173 -14.75 3.43 8.24
C ASN A 173 -16.20 3.95 8.12
N MET A 174 -16.78 3.99 6.92
CA MET A 174 -18.19 4.36 6.75
C MET A 174 -19.12 3.36 7.42
N LEU A 175 -18.88 2.06 7.26
CA LEU A 175 -19.63 1.00 7.95
C LEU A 175 -19.56 1.12 9.48
N LEU A 176 -18.39 1.51 10.02
CA LEU A 176 -18.22 1.78 11.46
C LEU A 176 -19.09 2.98 11.90
N LEU A 177 -19.12 4.06 11.12
CA LEU A 177 -19.99 5.21 11.41
C LEU A 177 -21.48 4.87 11.29
N GLU A 178 -21.84 4.00 10.36
CA GLU A 178 -23.23 3.60 10.11
C GLU A 178 -23.77 2.58 11.11
N GLY A 179 -22.93 1.89 11.91
CA GLY A 179 -23.46 1.02 12.97
C GLY A 179 -22.65 -0.23 13.28
N ALA A 180 -21.87 -0.76 12.35
CA ALA A 180 -21.02 -1.92 12.62
C ALA A 180 -19.92 -1.58 13.66
N LEU A 181 -19.38 -2.61 14.31
CA LEU A 181 -18.20 -2.48 15.18
C LEU A 181 -16.95 -3.00 14.48
N PRO A 182 -15.75 -2.54 14.87
CA PRO A 182 -14.49 -3.01 14.27
C PRO A 182 -14.37 -4.53 14.24
N SER A 183 -14.77 -5.20 15.32
CA SER A 183 -14.72 -6.67 15.41
C SER A 183 -15.68 -7.35 14.43
N GLN A 184 -16.86 -6.81 14.18
CA GLN A 184 -17.80 -7.35 13.22
C GLN A 184 -17.24 -7.22 11.79
N ILE A 185 -16.72 -6.02 11.45
CA ILE A 185 -16.17 -5.76 10.11
C ILE A 185 -14.96 -6.65 9.86
N ASP A 186 -14.02 -6.71 10.81
CA ASP A 186 -12.84 -7.54 10.68
C ASP A 186 -13.19 -9.03 10.56
N ASN A 187 -14.12 -9.52 11.38
CA ASN A 187 -14.54 -10.92 11.32
C ASN A 187 -15.23 -11.27 9.99
N ALA A 188 -16.10 -10.40 9.46
CA ALA A 188 -16.74 -10.61 8.16
C ALA A 188 -15.70 -10.69 7.02
N ILE A 189 -14.71 -9.80 7.03
CA ILE A 189 -13.64 -9.78 6.04
C ILE A 189 -12.69 -10.98 6.18
N GLU A 190 -12.36 -11.39 7.40
CA GLU A 190 -11.54 -12.58 7.66
C GLU A 190 -12.31 -13.87 7.29
N ALA A 191 -13.61 -13.93 7.54
CA ALA A 191 -14.47 -15.04 7.10
C ALA A 191 -14.58 -15.11 5.57
N PHE A 192 -14.55 -13.97 4.88
CA PHE A 192 -14.42 -13.93 3.41
C PHE A 192 -13.10 -14.54 2.93
N GLY A 193 -12.04 -14.48 3.75
CA GLY A 193 -10.78 -15.15 3.53
C GLY A 193 -9.54 -14.26 3.49
N LEU A 194 -9.65 -12.95 3.73
CA LEU A 194 -8.47 -12.11 3.92
C LEU A 194 -7.72 -12.53 5.21
N ASN A 195 -6.41 -12.35 5.18
CA ASN A 195 -5.58 -12.74 6.33
C ASN A 195 -5.82 -11.88 7.58
N MET A 196 -6.37 -10.69 7.40
CA MET A 196 -6.59 -9.71 8.46
C MET A 196 -7.67 -8.72 8.03
N GLY A 197 -8.55 -8.35 8.96
CA GLY A 197 -9.54 -7.31 8.74
C GLY A 197 -8.93 -5.90 8.74
N PRO A 198 -9.68 -4.89 8.26
CA PRO A 198 -9.16 -3.54 8.02
C PRO A 198 -8.69 -2.84 9.30
N PHE A 199 -9.39 -2.97 10.41
CA PHE A 199 -9.03 -2.28 11.65
C PHE A 199 -7.84 -2.93 12.36
N ARG A 200 -7.72 -4.27 12.30
CA ARG A 200 -6.51 -4.98 12.74
C ARG A 200 -5.29 -4.59 11.90
N MET A 201 -5.49 -4.41 10.60
CA MET A 201 -4.44 -3.95 9.70
C MET A 201 -4.01 -2.51 10.04
N MET A 202 -4.95 -1.61 10.28
CA MET A 202 -4.67 -0.22 10.70
C MET A 202 -3.88 -0.20 12.01
N ASP A 203 -4.26 -1.00 13.01
CA ASP A 203 -3.54 -1.11 14.28
C ASP A 203 -2.13 -1.68 14.11
N LEU A 204 -1.93 -2.61 13.17
CA LEU A 204 -0.61 -3.19 12.85
C LEU A 204 0.33 -2.15 12.22
N ILE A 205 -0.18 -1.34 11.29
CA ILE A 205 0.57 -0.29 10.59
C ILE A 205 0.89 0.85 11.56
N GLY A 206 -0.06 1.20 12.40
CA GLY A 206 -0.01 2.32 13.34
C GLY A 206 -0.82 3.52 12.86
N LEU A 207 -1.83 3.88 13.63
CA LEU A 207 -2.79 4.94 13.34
C LEU A 207 -2.14 6.33 13.26
N ASP A 208 -1.06 6.54 13.99
CA ASP A 208 -0.38 7.83 14.12
C ASP A 208 0.39 8.28 12.88
N LEU A 209 0.68 7.39 11.92
CA LEU A 209 1.40 7.78 10.71
C LEU A 209 0.62 8.83 9.90
N GLY A 210 -0.62 8.52 9.52
CA GLY A 210 -1.48 9.44 8.80
C GLY A 210 -1.89 10.65 9.65
N TRP A 211 -2.21 10.43 10.93
CA TRP A 211 -2.57 11.50 11.87
C TRP A 211 -1.45 12.55 12.03
N ARG A 212 -0.20 12.12 12.24
CA ARG A 212 0.96 13.04 12.34
C ARG A 212 1.18 13.81 11.04
N ALA A 213 1.04 13.14 9.90
CA ALA A 213 1.20 13.77 8.59
C ALA A 213 0.14 14.89 8.40
N ARG A 214 -1.15 14.62 8.71
CA ARG A 214 -2.21 15.64 8.65
C ARG A 214 -1.98 16.78 9.62
N LYS A 215 -1.60 16.49 10.87
CA LYS A 215 -1.27 17.54 11.86
C LYS A 215 -0.11 18.42 11.43
N LEU A 216 0.96 17.82 10.87
CA LEU A 216 2.11 18.58 10.39
C LEU A 216 1.75 19.49 9.22
N ALA A 217 0.87 19.01 8.34
CA ALA A 217 0.38 19.75 7.19
C ALA A 217 -0.71 20.79 7.52
N GLY A 218 -1.23 20.78 8.74
CA GLY A 218 -2.33 21.70 9.15
C GLY A 218 -3.65 21.41 8.43
N VAL A 219 -3.88 20.12 8.05
CA VAL A 219 -5.07 19.70 7.32
C VAL A 219 -6.05 19.05 8.28
N ASP A 220 -7.34 19.42 8.14
CA ASP A 220 -8.41 18.82 8.90
C ASP A 220 -8.56 17.32 8.60
N SER A 221 -8.96 16.56 9.63
CA SER A 221 -9.23 15.14 9.49
C SER A 221 -10.45 14.91 8.59
N PRO A 222 -10.29 14.21 7.45
CA PRO A 222 -11.44 13.81 6.67
C PRO A 222 -12.32 12.85 7.49
N LEU A 223 -13.62 12.82 7.20
CA LEU A 223 -14.60 12.01 7.94
C LEU A 223 -14.16 10.55 8.08
N THR A 224 -13.58 9.98 7.01
CA THR A 224 -13.08 8.59 6.98
C THR A 224 -11.94 8.30 7.93
N ASN A 225 -11.23 9.32 8.40
CA ASN A 225 -10.10 9.21 9.31
C ASN A 225 -10.41 9.74 10.72
N LYS A 226 -11.57 10.39 10.89
CA LYS A 226 -11.91 11.13 12.12
C LYS A 226 -11.89 10.25 13.37
N ILE A 227 -12.37 9.00 13.27
CA ILE A 227 -12.31 8.04 14.37
C ILE A 227 -10.85 7.67 14.70
N ALA A 228 -10.06 7.31 13.68
CA ALA A 228 -8.65 6.94 13.89
C ALA A 228 -7.83 8.12 14.46
N ASP A 229 -8.07 9.34 14.01
CA ASP A 229 -7.41 10.53 14.50
C ASP A 229 -7.82 10.84 15.95
N THR A 230 -9.11 10.68 16.28
CA THR A 230 -9.58 10.82 17.67
C THR A 230 -8.97 9.74 18.58
N LEU A 231 -8.82 8.51 18.10
CA LEU A 231 -8.09 7.47 18.83
C LEU A 231 -6.64 7.89 19.09
N CYS A 232 -5.96 8.46 18.10
CA CYS A 232 -4.59 8.98 18.27
C CYS A 232 -4.51 10.13 19.30
N GLU A 233 -5.51 11.00 19.33
CA GLU A 233 -5.59 12.07 20.35
C GLU A 233 -5.75 11.53 21.78
N ASN A 234 -6.30 10.32 21.90
CA ASN A 234 -6.39 9.55 23.14
C ASN A 234 -5.20 8.58 23.32
N GLU A 235 -4.06 8.84 22.67
CA GLU A 235 -2.83 8.04 22.75
C GLU A 235 -3.02 6.56 22.37
N ARG A 236 -3.94 6.28 21.45
CA ARG A 236 -4.21 4.94 20.92
C ARG A 236 -3.63 4.82 19.49
N PHE A 237 -2.38 4.32 19.40
CA PHE A 237 -1.62 4.29 18.14
C PHE A 237 -1.58 2.93 17.45
N GLY A 238 -2.27 1.93 17.97
CA GLY A 238 -2.27 0.56 17.48
C GLY A 238 -1.37 -0.38 18.26
N GLN A 239 -0.90 -1.44 17.61
CA GLN A 239 -0.10 -2.49 18.28
C GLN A 239 1.19 -1.98 18.93
N LYS A 240 1.79 -0.92 18.41
CA LYS A 240 3.08 -0.39 18.90
C LYS A 240 3.04 0.16 20.32
N ASN A 241 1.88 0.60 20.79
CA ASN A 241 1.67 1.00 22.17
C ASN A 241 0.53 0.23 22.85
N SER A 242 0.19 -0.93 22.29
CA SER A 242 -0.80 -1.89 22.80
C SER A 242 -2.25 -1.39 22.82
N LYS A 243 -2.56 -0.27 22.18
CA LYS A 243 -3.88 0.36 22.16
C LYS A 243 -4.14 1.01 20.81
N GLY A 244 -5.23 0.63 20.16
CA GLY A 244 -5.71 1.18 18.90
C GLY A 244 -7.23 1.03 18.82
N PHE A 245 -7.75 0.55 17.70
CA PHE A 245 -9.13 0.07 17.61
C PHE A 245 -9.38 -1.09 18.59
N TYR A 246 -8.33 -1.85 18.87
CA TYR A 246 -8.29 -2.94 19.83
C TYR A 246 -7.30 -2.67 20.95
N ASN A 247 -7.40 -3.47 22.01
CA ASN A 247 -6.38 -3.58 23.05
C ASN A 247 -5.51 -4.81 22.77
N TYR A 248 -4.22 -4.75 23.14
CA TYR A 248 -3.26 -5.84 22.97
C TYR A 248 -2.56 -6.13 24.30
N SER A 249 -2.49 -7.41 24.67
CA SER A 249 -1.72 -7.85 25.81
C SER A 249 -0.22 -7.79 25.50
N GLU A 250 0.61 -7.56 26.51
CA GLU A 250 2.06 -7.51 26.36
C GLU A 250 2.60 -8.79 25.67
N GLY A 251 3.40 -8.60 24.62
CA GLY A 251 3.97 -9.70 23.84
C GLY A 251 2.98 -10.42 22.90
N SER A 252 1.70 -10.04 22.88
CA SER A 252 0.68 -10.63 22.01
C SER A 252 0.27 -9.68 20.88
N ARG A 253 0.01 -10.26 19.70
CA ARG A 253 -0.61 -9.56 18.57
C ARG A 253 -2.11 -9.89 18.42
N ALA A 254 -2.66 -10.70 19.33
CA ALA A 254 -4.06 -11.02 19.31
C ALA A 254 -4.88 -9.80 19.77
N PRO A 255 -5.89 -9.37 19.00
CA PRO A 255 -6.72 -8.24 19.36
C PRO A 255 -7.69 -8.64 20.49
N ASN A 256 -7.83 -7.76 21.48
CA ASN A 256 -8.90 -7.85 22.45
C ASN A 256 -9.88 -6.70 22.21
N PRO A 257 -11.20 -6.90 22.38
CA PRO A 257 -12.18 -5.83 22.25
C PRO A 257 -11.82 -4.61 23.11
N ALA A 258 -12.14 -3.42 22.62
CA ALA A 258 -11.92 -2.16 23.31
C ALA A 258 -13.26 -1.41 23.43
N PRO A 259 -14.18 -1.87 24.32
CA PRO A 259 -15.51 -1.27 24.47
C PRO A 259 -15.46 0.20 24.88
N GLU A 260 -14.39 0.63 25.52
CA GLU A 260 -14.17 2.04 25.85
C GLU A 260 -14.08 2.97 24.63
N ASN A 261 -13.84 2.43 23.43
CA ASN A 261 -13.84 3.21 22.19
C ASN A 261 -15.25 3.44 21.62
N GLU A 262 -16.26 2.67 22.05
CA GLU A 262 -17.60 2.72 21.45
C GLU A 262 -18.25 4.10 21.63
N GLU A 263 -18.00 4.76 22.76
CA GLU A 263 -18.47 6.13 23.01
C GLU A 263 -17.92 7.11 21.95
N ILE A 264 -16.66 6.93 21.54
CA ILE A 264 -16.04 7.73 20.45
C ILE A 264 -16.76 7.48 19.13
N TYR A 265 -17.04 6.21 18.81
CA TYR A 265 -17.71 5.84 17.57
C TYR A 265 -19.11 6.42 17.52
N PHE A 266 -19.89 6.30 18.61
CA PHE A 266 -21.24 6.81 18.70
C PHE A 266 -21.29 8.31 18.57
N LYS A 267 -20.45 9.02 19.31
CA LYS A 267 -20.36 10.47 19.30
C LYS A 267 -20.04 10.99 17.89
N ILE A 268 -19.02 10.44 17.22
CA ILE A 268 -18.62 10.88 15.88
C ILE A 268 -19.73 10.56 14.85
N SER A 269 -20.39 9.42 14.96
CA SER A 269 -21.55 9.08 14.14
C SER A 269 -22.66 10.14 14.25
N GLU A 270 -23.08 10.45 15.48
CA GLU A 270 -24.14 11.42 15.77
C GLU A 270 -23.78 12.83 15.29
N GLU A 271 -22.56 13.30 15.62
CA GLU A 271 -22.08 14.63 15.23
C GLU A 271 -22.02 14.82 13.70
N ASN A 272 -21.91 13.72 12.93
CA ASN A 272 -21.86 13.77 11.47
C ASN A 272 -23.17 13.27 10.82
N GLY A 273 -24.26 13.18 11.59
CA GLY A 273 -25.60 12.94 11.08
C GLY A 273 -25.91 11.48 10.68
N PHE A 274 -25.08 10.52 11.12
CA PHE A 274 -25.34 9.11 10.86
C PHE A 274 -26.38 8.57 11.85
N THR A 275 -27.38 7.90 11.31
CA THR A 275 -28.28 7.04 12.11
C THR A 275 -27.71 5.64 12.11
N ARG A 276 -27.26 5.15 13.27
CA ARG A 276 -26.69 3.81 13.40
C ARG A 276 -27.78 2.76 13.18
N ARG A 277 -27.43 1.74 12.42
CA ARG A 277 -28.31 0.63 12.04
C ARG A 277 -27.58 -0.72 12.15
N GLU A 278 -28.33 -1.80 12.12
CA GLU A 278 -27.76 -3.13 11.92
C GLU A 278 -27.23 -3.26 10.48
N ILE A 279 -26.04 -3.83 10.36
CA ILE A 279 -25.36 -4.06 9.09
C ILE A 279 -25.04 -5.54 9.00
N SER A 280 -25.40 -6.17 7.89
CA SER A 280 -25.10 -7.60 7.68
C SER A 280 -23.65 -7.82 7.29
N ASP A 281 -23.13 -9.01 7.58
CA ASP A 281 -21.80 -9.41 7.16
C ASP A 281 -21.66 -9.44 5.62
N GLU A 282 -22.77 -9.76 4.90
CA GLU A 282 -22.79 -9.69 3.45
C GLU A 282 -22.59 -8.26 2.94
N GLU A 283 -23.28 -7.28 3.53
CA GLU A 283 -23.11 -5.86 3.17
C GLU A 283 -21.68 -5.39 3.44
N ILE A 284 -21.09 -5.81 4.57
CA ILE A 284 -19.69 -5.48 4.92
C ILE A 284 -18.74 -5.99 3.83
N VAL A 285 -18.87 -7.26 3.46
CA VAL A 285 -18.03 -7.87 2.43
C VAL A 285 -18.24 -7.20 1.08
N ASP A 286 -19.49 -7.02 0.67
CA ASP A 286 -19.81 -6.41 -0.62
C ASP A 286 -19.24 -4.99 -0.73
N ARG A 287 -19.46 -4.14 0.26
CA ARG A 287 -18.97 -2.76 0.23
C ARG A 287 -17.44 -2.69 0.23
N CYS A 288 -16.79 -3.48 1.07
CA CYS A 288 -15.33 -3.48 1.13
C CYS A 288 -14.70 -4.06 -0.14
N ILE A 289 -15.19 -5.22 -0.62
CA ILE A 289 -14.58 -5.90 -1.76
C ILE A 289 -14.95 -5.25 -3.09
N LEU A 290 -16.20 -4.79 -3.26
CA LEU A 290 -16.59 -4.13 -4.50
C LEU A 290 -15.98 -2.72 -4.64
N ALA A 291 -15.59 -2.07 -3.54
CA ALA A 291 -14.76 -0.87 -3.60
C ALA A 291 -13.39 -1.15 -4.24
N LEU A 292 -12.75 -2.30 -3.92
CA LEU A 292 -11.53 -2.74 -4.59
C LEU A 292 -11.76 -2.98 -6.09
N VAL A 293 -12.85 -3.66 -6.42
CA VAL A 293 -13.18 -4.02 -7.80
C VAL A 293 -13.43 -2.79 -8.65
N ASN A 294 -14.24 -1.85 -8.16
CA ASN A 294 -14.57 -0.63 -8.90
C ASN A 294 -13.33 0.25 -9.13
N GLU A 295 -12.49 0.42 -8.09
CA GLU A 295 -11.25 1.17 -8.25
C GLU A 295 -10.25 0.43 -9.15
N GLY A 296 -10.18 -0.90 -9.07
CA GLY A 296 -9.38 -1.71 -9.98
C GLY A 296 -9.82 -1.56 -11.45
N ALA A 297 -11.12 -1.46 -11.71
CA ALA A 297 -11.64 -1.20 -13.04
C ALA A 297 -11.22 0.19 -13.56
N LYS A 298 -11.24 1.23 -12.72
CA LYS A 298 -10.74 2.57 -13.07
C LYS A 298 -9.24 2.57 -13.35
N ILE A 299 -8.44 1.88 -12.51
CA ILE A 299 -7.00 1.70 -12.69
C ILE A 299 -6.68 1.05 -14.04
N LEU A 300 -7.45 0.03 -14.42
CA LEU A 300 -7.30 -0.64 -15.71
C LEU A 300 -7.73 0.27 -16.86
N GLU A 301 -8.84 0.98 -16.73
CA GLU A 301 -9.35 1.92 -17.72
C GLU A 301 -8.38 3.07 -18.00
N GLU A 302 -7.72 3.57 -16.97
CA GLU A 302 -6.72 4.64 -17.04
C GLU A 302 -5.35 4.14 -17.53
N GLY A 303 -5.16 2.82 -17.67
CA GLY A 303 -3.91 2.21 -18.09
C GLY A 303 -2.80 2.26 -17.03
N VAL A 304 -3.12 2.49 -15.76
CA VAL A 304 -2.15 2.44 -14.64
C VAL A 304 -1.66 1.02 -14.42
N ALA A 305 -2.54 0.03 -14.48
CA ALA A 305 -2.20 -1.38 -14.62
C ALA A 305 -2.42 -1.84 -16.06
N GLN A 306 -1.59 -2.75 -16.55
CA GLN A 306 -1.70 -3.28 -17.90
C GLN A 306 -2.79 -4.34 -18.02
N ARG A 307 -3.01 -5.11 -16.96
CA ARG A 307 -3.91 -6.27 -16.95
C ARG A 307 -4.69 -6.32 -15.66
N ALA A 308 -5.89 -6.83 -15.69
CA ALA A 308 -6.69 -7.10 -14.50
C ALA A 308 -5.96 -8.04 -13.52
N SER A 309 -5.25 -9.04 -14.03
CA SER A 309 -4.44 -9.95 -13.22
C SER A 309 -3.28 -9.28 -12.46
N ASP A 310 -2.84 -8.10 -12.87
CA ASP A 310 -1.80 -7.36 -12.14
C ASP A 310 -2.34 -6.90 -10.77
N MET A 311 -3.60 -6.45 -10.71
CA MET A 311 -4.28 -6.10 -9.46
C MET A 311 -4.54 -7.34 -8.59
N ASP A 312 -4.90 -8.47 -9.20
CA ASP A 312 -5.07 -9.74 -8.48
C ASP A 312 -3.76 -10.16 -7.82
N ILE A 313 -2.64 -10.08 -8.54
CA ILE A 313 -1.30 -10.40 -8.02
C ILE A 313 -0.88 -9.45 -6.89
N VAL A 314 -1.16 -8.15 -7.04
CA VAL A 314 -0.90 -7.14 -6.00
C VAL A 314 -1.66 -7.50 -4.72
N TYR A 315 -2.94 -7.80 -4.81
CA TYR A 315 -3.76 -8.08 -3.64
C TYR A 315 -3.44 -9.42 -2.97
N ILE A 316 -3.15 -10.45 -3.74
CA ILE A 316 -2.74 -11.76 -3.20
C ILE A 316 -1.39 -11.68 -2.48
N ASN A 317 -0.39 -10.99 -3.04
CA ASN A 317 0.97 -10.98 -2.51
C ASN A 317 1.28 -9.82 -1.57
N GLY A 318 0.49 -8.74 -1.57
CA GLY A 318 0.68 -7.54 -0.77
C GLY A 318 -0.34 -7.33 0.34
N TYR A 319 -1.60 -7.71 0.12
CA TYR A 319 -2.72 -7.37 1.00
C TYR A 319 -3.44 -8.58 1.61
N GLY A 320 -2.94 -9.79 1.34
CA GLY A 320 -3.49 -11.01 1.94
C GLY A 320 -4.85 -11.42 1.41
N PHE A 321 -5.21 -11.01 0.19
CA PHE A 321 -6.42 -11.48 -0.48
C PHE A 321 -6.35 -13.02 -0.67
N PRO A 322 -7.44 -13.77 -0.45
CA PRO A 322 -7.39 -15.23 -0.49
C PRO A 322 -7.04 -15.76 -1.89
N VAL A 323 -5.97 -16.54 -1.97
CA VAL A 323 -5.44 -17.12 -3.23
C VAL A 323 -6.51 -17.93 -3.97
N TRP A 324 -7.33 -18.67 -3.23
CA TRP A 324 -8.39 -19.52 -3.79
C TRP A 324 -9.56 -18.75 -4.41
N ARG A 325 -9.66 -17.43 -4.15
CA ARG A 325 -10.59 -16.52 -4.83
C ARG A 325 -9.96 -15.82 -6.04
N GLY A 326 -8.65 -15.98 -6.25
CA GLY A 326 -7.95 -15.53 -7.46
C GLY A 326 -7.61 -14.04 -7.53
N GLY A 327 -7.97 -13.24 -6.52
CA GLY A 327 -7.82 -11.79 -6.48
C GLY A 327 -9.13 -11.03 -6.74
N PRO A 328 -9.15 -9.70 -6.53
CA PRO A 328 -10.39 -8.91 -6.60
C PRO A 328 -11.04 -8.90 -7.98
N MET A 329 -10.25 -8.80 -9.06
CA MET A 329 -10.79 -8.72 -10.42
C MET A 329 -11.27 -10.09 -10.91
N PHE A 330 -10.53 -11.16 -10.59
CA PHE A 330 -10.95 -12.52 -10.86
C PHE A 330 -12.21 -12.88 -10.06
N TYR A 331 -12.30 -12.47 -8.81
CA TYR A 331 -13.48 -12.66 -7.98
C TYR A 331 -14.71 -11.98 -8.58
N ALA A 332 -14.57 -10.73 -9.04
CA ALA A 332 -15.65 -10.02 -9.74
C ALA A 332 -16.13 -10.77 -10.99
N ASN A 333 -15.20 -11.29 -11.80
CA ASN A 333 -15.54 -12.14 -12.94
C ASN A 333 -16.31 -13.41 -12.53
N SER A 334 -16.00 -13.99 -11.37
CA SER A 334 -16.68 -15.19 -10.86
C SER A 334 -18.10 -14.91 -10.34
N LEU A 335 -18.34 -13.69 -9.86
CA LEU A 335 -19.70 -13.24 -9.46
C LEU A 335 -20.59 -12.96 -10.68
N GLY A 336 -19.99 -12.54 -11.79
CA GLY A 336 -20.65 -11.94 -12.95
C GLY A 336 -20.65 -10.43 -12.87
N LEU A 337 -20.13 -9.76 -13.90
CA LEU A 337 -19.97 -8.30 -13.90
C LEU A 337 -21.32 -7.56 -13.94
N ASP A 338 -22.37 -8.17 -14.46
CA ASP A 338 -23.76 -7.71 -14.40
C ASP A 338 -24.23 -7.56 -12.95
N LYS A 339 -24.01 -8.57 -12.10
CA LYS A 339 -24.36 -8.55 -10.68
C LYS A 339 -23.49 -7.56 -9.89
N VAL A 340 -22.21 -7.48 -10.22
CA VAL A 340 -21.31 -6.48 -9.62
C VAL A 340 -21.84 -5.08 -9.91
N LEU A 341 -22.20 -4.80 -11.17
CA LEU A 341 -22.75 -3.51 -11.58
C LEU A 341 -24.08 -3.18 -10.87
N GLU A 342 -24.97 -4.17 -10.74
CA GLU A 342 -26.24 -4.01 -10.00
C GLU A 342 -25.97 -3.60 -8.55
N LYS A 343 -25.07 -4.30 -7.84
CA LYS A 343 -24.70 -3.97 -6.45
C LYS A 343 -24.09 -2.57 -6.34
N LEU A 344 -23.17 -2.19 -7.24
CA LEU A 344 -22.58 -0.84 -7.25
C LEU A 344 -23.64 0.24 -7.44
N LYS A 345 -24.59 0.04 -8.37
CA LYS A 345 -25.70 0.98 -8.59
C LYS A 345 -26.62 1.08 -7.37
N GLY A 346 -26.86 -0.01 -6.66
CA GLY A 346 -27.59 0.01 -5.39
C GLY A 346 -26.88 0.84 -4.32
N PHE A 347 -25.57 0.76 -4.23
CA PHE A 347 -24.78 1.56 -3.27
C PHE A 347 -24.67 3.05 -3.64
N GLN A 348 -25.01 3.47 -4.86
CA GLN A 348 -25.06 4.90 -5.22
C GLN A 348 -26.08 5.69 -4.41
N GLU A 349 -27.08 5.03 -3.82
CA GLU A 349 -28.02 5.66 -2.89
C GLU A 349 -27.34 6.11 -1.58
N ILE A 350 -26.19 5.49 -1.22
CA ILE A 350 -25.41 5.81 -0.02
C ILE A 350 -24.40 6.95 -0.32
N ASP A 351 -23.65 6.82 -1.41
CA ASP A 351 -22.63 7.80 -1.86
C ASP A 351 -22.54 7.72 -3.40
N SER A 352 -23.27 8.61 -4.07
CA SER A 352 -23.43 8.58 -5.53
C SER A 352 -22.12 8.72 -6.29
N ASP A 353 -21.20 9.55 -5.78
CA ASP A 353 -19.93 9.84 -6.44
C ASP A 353 -18.92 8.71 -6.23
N PHE A 354 -18.81 8.22 -5.00
CA PHE A 354 -17.91 7.12 -4.68
C PHE A 354 -18.28 5.83 -5.42
N TRP A 355 -19.57 5.49 -5.43
CA TRP A 355 -20.09 4.25 -6.03
C TRP A 355 -20.39 4.37 -7.53
N LYS A 356 -20.04 5.50 -8.16
CA LYS A 356 -20.13 5.59 -9.61
C LYS A 356 -19.31 4.47 -10.24
N PRO A 357 -19.95 3.55 -11.01
CA PRO A 357 -19.23 2.48 -11.66
C PRO A 357 -18.19 3.03 -12.65
N ALA A 358 -17.05 2.34 -12.79
CA ALA A 358 -16.11 2.60 -13.85
C ALA A 358 -16.75 2.36 -15.23
N ASP A 359 -16.49 3.24 -16.19
CA ASP A 359 -17.06 3.11 -17.56
C ASP A 359 -16.67 1.77 -18.19
N LEU A 360 -15.46 1.28 -17.92
CA LEU A 360 -14.99 -0.03 -18.36
C LEU A 360 -15.86 -1.16 -17.79
N LEU A 361 -16.20 -1.11 -16.49
CA LEU A 361 -17.06 -2.12 -15.86
C LEU A 361 -18.45 -2.13 -16.48
N GLU A 362 -19.06 -0.95 -16.69
CA GLU A 362 -20.37 -0.85 -17.35
C GLU A 362 -20.34 -1.44 -18.76
N LYS A 363 -19.28 -1.14 -19.52
CA LYS A 363 -19.09 -1.66 -20.87
C LYS A 363 -18.95 -3.18 -20.87
N LEU A 364 -18.07 -3.73 -20.01
CA LEU A 364 -17.84 -5.18 -19.97
C LEU A 364 -19.09 -5.93 -19.52
N ALA A 365 -19.81 -5.41 -18.52
CA ALA A 365 -21.08 -6.00 -18.06
C ALA A 365 -22.14 -6.03 -19.17
N LYS A 366 -22.25 -4.92 -19.94
CA LYS A 366 -23.19 -4.84 -21.07
C LYS A 366 -22.84 -5.80 -22.22
N ASP A 367 -21.55 -5.96 -22.49
CA ASP A 367 -21.03 -6.78 -23.60
C ASP A 367 -20.89 -8.27 -23.16
N GLU A 368 -21.26 -8.63 -21.94
CA GLU A 368 -21.12 -9.96 -21.33
C GLU A 368 -19.67 -10.49 -21.33
N LEU A 369 -18.69 -9.57 -21.22
CA LEU A 369 -17.28 -9.84 -21.21
C LEU A 369 -16.72 -9.86 -19.77
N LYS A 370 -15.50 -10.40 -19.61
CA LYS A 370 -14.72 -10.40 -18.38
C LYS A 370 -13.58 -9.40 -18.41
N PHE A 371 -13.05 -9.01 -17.27
CA PHE A 371 -11.91 -8.08 -17.20
C PHE A 371 -10.69 -8.52 -18.01
N GLY A 372 -10.37 -9.82 -18.08
CA GLY A 372 -9.27 -10.34 -18.86
C GLY A 372 -9.54 -10.37 -20.40
N GLU A 373 -10.77 -10.12 -20.81
CA GLU A 373 -11.21 -10.08 -22.19
C GLU A 373 -11.37 -8.63 -22.71
N ALA A 374 -11.08 -7.63 -21.83
CA ALA A 374 -11.06 -6.24 -22.24
C ALA A 374 -10.07 -6.05 -23.39
N PRO A 375 -10.42 -5.30 -24.44
CA PRO A 375 -9.45 -4.94 -25.48
C PRO A 375 -8.27 -4.22 -24.84
N ASP A 376 -7.06 -4.48 -25.33
CA ASP A 376 -5.82 -3.86 -24.84
C ASP A 376 -6.00 -2.35 -24.73
N ILE A 377 -5.96 -1.85 -23.50
CA ILE A 377 -6.01 -0.42 -23.22
C ILE A 377 -4.58 0.09 -23.28
N ASN A 378 -4.08 0.32 -24.50
CA ASN A 378 -2.69 0.69 -24.74
C ASN A 378 -2.43 2.21 -24.69
N GLU A 379 -3.45 3.03 -24.47
CA GLU A 379 -3.29 4.49 -24.46
C GLU A 379 -3.57 5.08 -23.08
N ARG A 380 -2.54 5.67 -22.48
CA ARG A 380 -2.63 6.42 -21.24
C ARG A 380 -3.52 7.67 -21.44
N LYS A 381 -4.60 7.80 -20.70
CA LYS A 381 -5.47 8.98 -20.70
C LYS A 381 -4.87 10.12 -19.83
N GLY A 382 -3.83 10.80 -20.34
CA GLY A 382 -3.30 12.06 -19.77
C GLY A 382 -2.36 11.89 -18.56
N LYS A 383 -1.87 13.02 -18.05
CA LYS A 383 -1.05 13.08 -16.82
C LYS A 383 -1.94 12.95 -15.60
N MET A 384 -1.57 12.05 -14.68
CA MET A 384 -2.22 11.96 -13.38
C MET A 384 -1.87 13.17 -12.51
N LYS A 385 -2.86 13.72 -11.81
CA LYS A 385 -2.63 14.75 -10.80
C LYS A 385 -2.34 14.07 -9.47
N PHE A 386 -1.18 14.39 -8.90
CA PHE A 386 -0.83 13.96 -7.54
C PHE A 386 -1.39 14.97 -6.54
N PRO A 387 -1.95 14.53 -5.41
CA PRO A 387 -2.34 15.42 -4.34
C PRO A 387 -1.11 16.04 -3.67
N ASP A 388 -1.24 17.26 -3.18
CA ASP A 388 -0.15 18.00 -2.51
C ASP A 388 0.31 17.30 -1.20
N ILE A 389 -0.52 16.40 -0.66
CA ILE A 389 -0.26 15.68 0.58
C ILE A 389 -0.59 14.20 0.37
N VAL A 390 0.42 13.36 0.51
CA VAL A 390 0.26 11.90 0.57
C VAL A 390 0.13 11.51 2.04
N GLY A 391 -1.10 11.41 2.51
CA GLY A 391 -1.44 10.88 3.82
C GLY A 391 -2.33 9.66 3.64
N TYR A 392 -1.74 8.49 3.54
CA TYR A 392 -2.43 7.20 3.50
C TYR A 392 -2.63 6.67 4.91
#